data_d0467eaea9923493bbb57b1a1361d092
#
_entry.id   d0467eaea9923493bbb57b1a1361d092
#
_cell.length_a   1.000
_cell.length_b   1.000
_cell.length_c   1.000
_cell.angle_alpha   90.00
_cell.angle_beta   90.00
_cell.angle_gamma   90.00
#
_symmetry.space_group_name_H-M   'P 1'
#
loop_
_entity.id
_entity.type
_entity.pdbx_description
1 polymer ?
#
loop_
_entity_poly.entity_id
_entity_poly.type
_entity_poly.pdbx_seq_one_letter_code
_entity_poly.pdbx_strand_id
1 'polypeptide(L)'
;MFFSRLALYLHLYENLINMAENLLIPKTGDKEEIYKALIPQIEALIGNEKDLIANLANTAAALHQAFGFFWVGFYIVKEDELVLAPFQGPIACTRIKRGRGVCGTAWDSAQTIIVPDVETFPGHIACNSESKSEIVVPLISSENTVFGVLDIDSDKLNDFDDIDKTYLEAICKMIKFL
;
A
#
# COMPACT_ATOMS: atom_id res chain seq x y z
N MET A 1 11.67 32.14 31.61
CA MET A 1 10.61 31.13 31.36
C MET A 1 10.18 31.02 29.89
N PHE A 2 10.72 31.83 28.97
CA PHE A 2 10.42 31.82 27.51
C PHE A 2 11.34 30.88 26.70
N PHE A 3 12.56 30.63 27.17
CA PHE A 3 13.55 29.80 26.45
C PHE A 3 13.21 28.29 26.40
N SER A 4 12.40 27.76 27.32
CA SER A 4 12.09 26.33 27.36
C SER A 4 11.03 25.92 26.32
N ARG A 5 10.11 26.83 25.94
CA ARG A 5 9.08 26.54 24.93
C ARG A 5 9.64 26.56 23.51
N LEU A 6 10.56 27.47 23.23
CA LEU A 6 11.22 27.55 21.91
C LEU A 6 12.14 26.33 21.67
N ALA A 7 12.88 25.91 22.70
CA ALA A 7 13.71 24.70 22.62
C ALA A 7 12.88 23.43 22.44
N LEU A 8 11.72 23.33 23.10
CA LEU A 8 10.79 22.22 22.92
C LEU A 8 10.14 22.24 21.52
N TYR A 9 9.80 23.43 21.01
CA TYR A 9 9.28 23.60 19.64
C TYR A 9 10.33 23.27 18.57
N LEU A 10 11.57 23.69 18.75
CA LEU A 10 12.69 23.35 17.87
C LEU A 10 13.01 21.85 17.91
N HIS A 11 13.00 21.25 19.07
CA HIS A 11 13.23 19.80 19.23
C HIS A 11 12.07 18.97 18.64
N LEU A 12 10.83 19.42 18.77
CA LEU A 12 9.68 18.82 18.11
C LEU A 12 9.72 19.03 16.58
N TYR A 13 10.19 20.18 16.12
CA TYR A 13 10.34 20.50 14.70
C TYR A 13 11.50 19.72 14.06
N GLU A 14 12.62 19.59 14.75
CA GLU A 14 13.74 18.73 14.33
C GLU A 14 13.36 17.25 14.32
N ASN A 15 12.57 16.77 15.27
CA ASN A 15 12.03 15.42 15.25
C ASN A 15 10.99 15.20 14.13
N LEU A 16 10.20 16.20 13.78
CA LEU A 16 9.27 16.16 12.64
C LEU A 16 10.01 16.13 11.28
N ILE A 17 11.14 16.82 11.16
CA ILE A 17 11.99 16.80 9.94
C ILE A 17 12.77 15.47 9.85
N ASN A 18 13.18 14.89 10.99
CA ASN A 18 13.85 13.58 11.03
C ASN A 18 12.88 12.38 10.94
N MET A 19 11.57 12.59 10.97
CA MET A 19 10.57 11.50 10.82
C MET A 19 10.51 10.88 9.42
N ALA A 20 11.14 11.51 8.41
CA ALA A 20 11.21 10.95 7.06
C ALA A 20 12.27 9.85 6.88
N GLU A 21 13.14 9.61 7.87
CA GLU A 21 14.30 8.71 7.69
C GLU A 21 14.12 7.31 8.29
N ASN A 22 13.26 7.11 9.30
CA ASN A 22 13.07 5.79 9.92
C ASN A 22 11.64 5.60 10.45
N LEU A 23 10.96 4.61 9.91
CA LEU A 23 9.66 4.18 10.45
C LEU A 23 9.84 3.54 11.84
N LEU A 24 9.00 3.93 12.78
CA LEU A 24 8.94 3.36 14.12
C LEU A 24 7.97 2.17 14.11
N ILE A 25 8.50 1.00 13.79
CA ILE A 25 7.72 -0.24 13.74
C ILE A 25 8.02 -1.09 14.98
N PRO A 26 7.01 -1.64 15.67
CA PRO A 26 7.20 -2.57 16.77
C PRO A 26 8.02 -3.79 16.30
N LYS A 27 9.10 -4.12 17.03
CA LYS A 27 9.93 -5.29 16.72
C LYS A 27 9.25 -6.62 17.09
N THR A 28 8.30 -6.54 17.99
CA THR A 28 7.46 -7.65 18.48
C THR A 28 6.05 -7.13 18.58
N GLY A 29 5.13 -7.79 17.93
CA GLY A 29 3.72 -7.39 17.92
C GLY A 29 2.96 -8.26 16.93
N ASP A 30 1.66 -8.32 17.08
CA ASP A 30 0.82 -8.91 16.07
C ASP A 30 0.67 -7.96 14.86
N LYS A 31 0.12 -8.46 13.78
CA LYS A 31 -0.12 -7.73 12.54
C LYS A 31 -0.90 -6.43 12.77
N GLU A 32 -1.89 -6.46 13.65
CA GLU A 32 -2.73 -5.32 13.97
C GLU A 32 -1.97 -4.20 14.69
N GLU A 33 -1.07 -4.55 15.61
CA GLU A 33 -0.21 -3.57 16.30
C GLU A 33 0.75 -2.88 15.33
N ILE A 34 1.29 -3.63 14.36
CA ILE A 34 2.15 -3.07 13.29
C ILE A 34 1.35 -2.05 12.46
N TYR A 35 0.15 -2.39 12.01
CA TYR A 35 -0.70 -1.46 11.26
C TYR A 35 -1.06 -0.21 12.05
N LYS A 36 -1.44 -0.36 13.33
CA LYS A 36 -1.75 0.77 14.22
C LYS A 36 -0.59 1.74 14.40
N ALA A 37 0.65 1.22 14.43
CA ALA A 37 1.84 2.05 14.50
C ALA A 37 2.18 2.71 13.15
N LEU A 38 1.92 2.01 12.03
CA LEU A 38 2.28 2.44 10.68
C LEU A 38 1.36 3.53 10.13
N ILE A 39 0.06 3.42 10.31
CA ILE A 39 -0.96 4.31 9.73
C ILE A 39 -0.68 5.80 10.01
N PRO A 40 -0.46 6.26 11.25
CA PRO A 40 -0.19 7.67 11.49
C PRO A 40 1.12 8.15 10.86
N GLN A 41 2.07 7.26 10.63
CA GLN A 41 3.33 7.60 9.96
C GLN A 41 3.13 7.74 8.44
N ILE A 42 2.36 6.85 7.82
CA ILE A 42 1.95 7.01 6.42
C ILE A 42 1.16 8.31 6.24
N GLU A 43 0.18 8.60 7.11
CA GLU A 43 -0.61 9.83 7.06
C GLU A 43 0.28 11.08 7.12
N ALA A 44 1.31 11.07 7.99
CA ALA A 44 2.27 12.16 8.08
C ALA A 44 3.13 12.30 6.82
N LEU A 45 3.52 11.19 6.19
CA LEU A 45 4.34 11.15 4.98
C LEU A 45 3.61 11.73 3.76
N ILE A 46 2.33 11.36 3.58
CA ILE A 46 1.58 11.69 2.35
C ILE A 46 0.59 12.84 2.54
N GLY A 47 0.30 13.26 3.77
CA GLY A 47 -0.80 14.18 4.07
C GLY A 47 -0.64 15.59 3.47
N ASN A 48 0.58 16.06 3.28
CA ASN A 48 0.89 17.38 2.69
C ASN A 48 1.44 17.30 1.25
N GLU A 49 1.77 16.11 0.76
CA GLU A 49 2.27 15.90 -0.59
C GLU A 49 1.11 15.78 -1.58
N LYS A 50 1.22 16.47 -2.71
CA LYS A 50 0.20 16.49 -3.76
C LYS A 50 0.55 15.60 -4.95
N ASP A 51 1.83 15.24 -5.09
CA ASP A 51 2.26 14.36 -6.16
C ASP A 51 1.87 12.92 -5.86
N LEU A 52 1.01 12.38 -6.70
CA LEU A 52 0.51 11.00 -6.53
C LEU A 52 1.65 9.99 -6.55
N ILE A 53 2.63 10.14 -7.46
CA ILE A 53 3.72 9.16 -7.61
C ILE A 53 4.59 9.14 -6.36
N ALA A 54 4.90 10.31 -5.79
CA ALA A 54 5.63 10.41 -4.54
C ALA A 54 4.89 9.72 -3.38
N ASN A 55 3.57 9.93 -3.28
CA ASN A 55 2.71 9.30 -2.26
C ASN A 55 2.66 7.78 -2.41
N LEU A 56 2.50 7.27 -3.64
CA LEU A 56 2.49 5.84 -3.91
C LEU A 56 3.87 5.22 -3.60
N ALA A 57 4.96 5.88 -3.97
CA ALA A 57 6.32 5.39 -3.72
C ALA A 57 6.61 5.27 -2.22
N ASN A 58 6.30 6.31 -1.43
CA ASN A 58 6.49 6.29 0.01
C ASN A 58 5.58 5.29 0.70
N THR A 59 4.34 5.15 0.26
CA THR A 59 3.41 4.15 0.82
C THR A 59 3.90 2.72 0.55
N ALA A 60 4.33 2.41 -0.68
CA ALA A 60 4.89 1.10 -1.02
C ALA A 60 6.14 0.78 -0.19
N ALA A 61 7.06 1.76 -0.04
CA ALA A 61 8.26 1.61 0.75
C ALA A 61 7.94 1.38 2.24
N ALA A 62 6.98 2.13 2.80
CA ALA A 62 6.56 2.00 4.20
C ALA A 62 5.93 0.63 4.49
N LEU A 63 5.05 0.14 3.63
CA LEU A 63 4.44 -1.18 3.74
C LEU A 63 5.49 -2.30 3.63
N HIS A 64 6.39 -2.20 2.65
CA HIS A 64 7.48 -3.16 2.48
C HIS A 64 8.39 -3.21 3.70
N GLN A 65 8.80 -2.04 4.23
CA GLN A 65 9.67 -1.96 5.40
C GLN A 65 9.00 -2.49 6.66
N ALA A 66 7.68 -2.29 6.82
CA ALA A 66 6.95 -2.71 8.02
C ALA A 66 6.68 -4.21 8.07
N PHE A 67 6.35 -4.83 6.95
CA PHE A 67 5.87 -6.20 6.89
C PHE A 67 6.82 -7.18 6.17
N GLY A 68 7.75 -6.65 5.35
CA GLY A 68 8.64 -7.49 4.53
C GLY A 68 7.90 -8.27 3.45
N PHE A 69 6.79 -7.73 2.93
CA PHE A 69 6.05 -8.37 1.84
C PHE A 69 6.95 -8.72 0.66
N PHE A 70 6.72 -9.86 0.04
CA PHE A 70 7.47 -10.33 -1.12
C PHE A 70 7.40 -9.33 -2.28
N TRP A 71 6.20 -8.81 -2.53
CA TRP A 71 5.94 -7.70 -3.45
C TRP A 71 4.86 -6.78 -2.90
N VAL A 72 5.01 -5.48 -3.08
CA VAL A 72 3.99 -4.49 -2.75
C VAL A 72 4.09 -3.30 -3.68
N GLY A 73 3.01 -2.94 -4.32
CA GLY A 73 3.04 -1.83 -5.27
C GLY A 73 1.67 -1.42 -5.76
N PHE A 74 1.70 -0.53 -6.71
CA PHE A 74 0.50 0.07 -7.26
C PHE A 74 0.41 -0.14 -8.77
N TYR A 75 -0.82 -0.27 -9.24
CA TYR A 75 -1.17 -0.13 -10.64
C TYR A 75 -2.17 1.02 -10.77
N ILE A 76 -1.99 1.88 -11.76
CA ILE A 76 -2.86 3.03 -12.02
C ILE A 76 -3.60 2.81 -13.32
N VAL A 77 -4.90 3.12 -13.31
CA VAL A 77 -5.76 3.08 -14.51
C VAL A 77 -5.29 4.15 -15.50
N LYS A 78 -4.87 3.72 -16.68
CA LYS A 78 -4.56 4.59 -17.82
C LYS A 78 -5.33 4.08 -19.02
N GLU A 79 -6.25 4.88 -19.52
CA GLU A 79 -7.18 4.46 -20.56
C GLU A 79 -8.01 3.26 -20.09
N ASP A 80 -7.84 2.09 -20.66
CA ASP A 80 -8.57 0.87 -20.36
C ASP A 80 -7.69 -0.25 -19.77
N GLU A 81 -6.52 0.10 -19.23
CA GLU A 81 -5.57 -0.83 -18.59
C GLU A 81 -5.06 -0.31 -17.25
N LEU A 82 -4.72 -1.23 -16.36
CA LEU A 82 -3.86 -0.98 -15.21
C LEU A 82 -2.40 -0.95 -15.67
N VAL A 83 -1.70 0.13 -15.35
CA VAL A 83 -0.28 0.30 -15.70
C VAL A 83 0.54 0.34 -14.44
N LEU A 84 1.63 -0.44 -14.41
CA LEU A 84 2.56 -0.51 -13.28
C LEU A 84 3.01 0.89 -12.85
N ALA A 85 2.93 1.15 -11.56
CA ALA A 85 3.31 2.37 -10.88
C ALA A 85 4.39 2.06 -9.82
N PRO A 86 4.68 2.91 -8.83
CA PRO A 86 5.70 2.62 -7.81
C PRO A 86 5.45 1.31 -7.06
N PHE A 87 6.52 0.53 -6.87
CA PHE A 87 6.50 -0.75 -6.17
C PHE A 87 7.83 -1.07 -5.48
N GLN A 88 7.81 -2.07 -4.60
CA GLN A 88 8.96 -2.71 -3.96
C GLN A 88 8.85 -4.23 -4.19
N GLY A 89 9.94 -4.85 -4.64
CA GLY A 89 10.00 -6.28 -4.92
C GLY A 89 10.59 -6.62 -6.30
N PRO A 90 10.46 -7.87 -6.75
CA PRO A 90 10.88 -8.31 -8.08
C PRO A 90 10.14 -7.60 -9.23
N ILE A 91 10.65 -7.72 -10.45
CA ILE A 91 9.97 -7.20 -11.65
C ILE A 91 8.56 -7.79 -11.78
N ALA A 92 7.62 -7.00 -12.31
CA ALA A 92 6.21 -7.35 -12.40
C ALA A 92 5.64 -7.09 -13.81
N CYS A 93 4.39 -7.52 -14.02
CA CYS A 93 3.65 -7.27 -15.26
C CYS A 93 3.50 -5.75 -15.48
N THR A 94 3.79 -5.27 -16.70
CA THR A 94 3.71 -3.83 -16.97
C THR A 94 2.28 -3.34 -17.15
N ARG A 95 1.37 -4.19 -17.67
CA ARG A 95 -0.02 -3.85 -17.98
C ARG A 95 -0.96 -5.01 -17.68
N ILE A 96 -2.11 -4.71 -17.11
CA ILE A 96 -3.16 -5.67 -16.77
C ILE A 96 -4.51 -5.12 -17.28
N LYS A 97 -5.25 -5.95 -17.99
CA LYS A 97 -6.57 -5.59 -18.52
C LYS A 97 -7.63 -5.69 -17.41
N ARG A 98 -8.67 -4.88 -17.52
CA ARG A 98 -9.83 -4.93 -16.64
C ARG A 98 -10.45 -6.34 -16.63
N GLY A 99 -10.80 -6.85 -15.45
CA GLY A 99 -11.35 -8.19 -15.26
C GLY A 99 -10.35 -9.34 -15.48
N ARG A 100 -9.03 -9.06 -15.58
CA ARG A 100 -8.01 -10.10 -15.77
C ARG A 100 -7.10 -10.19 -14.54
N GLY A 101 -6.84 -11.43 -14.10
CA GLY A 101 -6.10 -11.68 -12.87
C GLY A 101 -6.79 -11.10 -11.63
N VAL A 102 -6.11 -11.08 -10.50
CA VAL A 102 -6.65 -10.54 -9.24
C VAL A 102 -6.79 -9.01 -9.31
N CYS A 103 -5.74 -8.31 -9.74
CA CYS A 103 -5.73 -6.85 -9.90
C CYS A 103 -6.85 -6.35 -10.82
N GLY A 104 -6.99 -6.96 -12.01
CA GLY A 104 -8.06 -6.57 -12.97
C GLY A 104 -9.45 -6.88 -12.44
N THR A 105 -9.61 -7.94 -11.65
CA THR A 105 -10.89 -8.30 -11.02
C THR A 105 -11.24 -7.34 -9.88
N ALA A 106 -10.27 -6.94 -9.05
CA ALA A 106 -10.47 -5.94 -8.01
C ALA A 106 -10.87 -4.58 -8.61
N TRP A 107 -10.24 -4.18 -9.70
CA TRP A 107 -10.63 -2.99 -10.46
C TRP A 107 -12.07 -3.08 -10.98
N ASP A 108 -12.45 -4.21 -11.59
CA ASP A 108 -13.78 -4.38 -12.21
C ASP A 108 -14.90 -4.39 -11.17
N SER A 109 -14.68 -5.06 -10.05
CA SER A 109 -15.65 -5.17 -8.96
C SER A 109 -15.67 -3.99 -8.00
N ALA A 110 -14.62 -3.14 -8.01
CA ALA A 110 -14.36 -2.10 -7.01
C ALA A 110 -14.36 -2.64 -5.56
N GLN A 111 -13.85 -3.87 -5.36
CA GLN A 111 -13.80 -4.54 -4.08
C GLN A 111 -12.41 -5.09 -3.79
N THR A 112 -12.04 -5.10 -2.49
CA THR A 112 -10.83 -5.77 -2.03
C THR A 112 -10.98 -7.28 -2.21
N ILE A 113 -9.96 -7.90 -2.82
CA ILE A 113 -9.89 -9.35 -3.05
C ILE A 113 -8.73 -9.92 -2.25
N ILE A 114 -9.00 -10.95 -1.46
CA ILE A 114 -7.99 -11.77 -0.76
C ILE A 114 -7.95 -13.12 -1.44
N VAL A 115 -6.76 -13.53 -1.87
CA VAL A 115 -6.52 -14.82 -2.52
C VAL A 115 -5.57 -15.64 -1.65
N PRO A 116 -6.08 -16.66 -0.95
CA PRO A 116 -5.25 -17.52 -0.08
C PRO A 116 -4.23 -18.37 -0.85
N ASP A 117 -4.55 -18.72 -2.11
CA ASP A 117 -3.71 -19.48 -3.02
C ASP A 117 -3.94 -19.00 -4.44
N VAL A 118 -2.95 -18.32 -5.01
CA VAL A 118 -3.05 -17.72 -6.36
C VAL A 118 -3.23 -18.77 -7.46
N GLU A 119 -2.76 -20.00 -7.27
CA GLU A 119 -2.93 -21.06 -8.25
C GLU A 119 -4.41 -21.50 -8.38
N THR A 120 -5.21 -21.27 -7.35
CA THR A 120 -6.64 -21.60 -7.37
C THR A 120 -7.52 -20.47 -7.89
N PHE A 121 -6.97 -19.26 -8.08
CA PHE A 121 -7.74 -18.11 -8.55
C PHE A 121 -8.02 -18.19 -10.07
N PRO A 122 -9.31 -18.17 -10.49
CA PRO A 122 -9.66 -18.30 -11.91
C PRO A 122 -9.06 -17.18 -12.77
N GLY A 123 -8.23 -17.55 -13.74
CA GLY A 123 -7.59 -16.60 -14.65
C GLY A 123 -6.45 -15.79 -14.01
N HIS A 124 -5.87 -16.27 -12.91
CA HIS A 124 -4.66 -15.71 -12.33
C HIS A 124 -3.57 -15.46 -13.38
N ILE A 125 -2.90 -14.33 -13.27
CA ILE A 125 -1.76 -13.96 -14.12
C ILE A 125 -0.51 -14.04 -13.25
N ALA A 126 0.29 -15.07 -13.41
CA ALA A 126 1.55 -15.21 -12.69
C ALA A 126 2.57 -14.18 -13.18
N CYS A 127 2.63 -13.00 -12.55
CA CYS A 127 3.70 -12.03 -12.82
C CYS A 127 5.04 -12.49 -12.21
N ASN A 128 4.98 -13.27 -11.13
CA ASN A 128 6.11 -13.96 -10.53
C ASN A 128 5.66 -15.35 -10.04
N SER A 129 6.48 -16.37 -10.28
CA SER A 129 6.18 -17.76 -9.88
C SER A 129 6.34 -18.04 -8.38
N GLU A 130 6.90 -17.10 -7.62
CA GLU A 130 7.09 -17.23 -6.18
C GLU A 130 5.95 -16.66 -5.36
N SER A 131 5.04 -15.87 -5.97
CA SER A 131 3.79 -15.43 -5.34
C SER A 131 2.89 -16.62 -5.06
N LYS A 132 2.41 -16.75 -3.81
CA LYS A 132 1.54 -17.83 -3.36
C LYS A 132 0.19 -17.35 -2.85
N SER A 133 0.13 -16.19 -2.20
CA SER A 133 -1.10 -15.54 -1.82
C SER A 133 -1.04 -14.05 -2.16
N GLU A 134 -2.18 -13.42 -2.33
CA GLU A 134 -2.28 -12.05 -2.85
C GLU A 134 -3.45 -11.31 -2.19
N ILE A 135 -3.28 -10.02 -1.93
CA ILE A 135 -4.38 -9.12 -1.58
C ILE A 135 -4.34 -7.90 -2.49
N VAL A 136 -5.46 -7.57 -3.09
CA VAL A 136 -5.60 -6.39 -3.95
C VAL A 136 -6.69 -5.48 -3.41
N VAL A 137 -6.34 -4.19 -3.21
CA VAL A 137 -7.25 -3.17 -2.68
C VAL A 137 -7.46 -2.07 -3.73
N PRO A 138 -8.70 -1.78 -4.17
CA PRO A 138 -8.94 -0.71 -5.13
C PRO A 138 -8.73 0.68 -4.51
N LEU A 139 -8.10 1.58 -5.28
CA LEU A 139 -8.00 3.00 -5.01
C LEU A 139 -9.21 3.70 -5.61
N ILE A 140 -10.06 4.25 -4.75
CA ILE A 140 -11.33 4.85 -5.16
C ILE A 140 -11.28 6.36 -4.99
N SER A 141 -11.59 7.09 -6.06
CA SER A 141 -11.66 8.56 -6.06
C SER A 141 -12.90 9.08 -5.32
N SER A 142 -12.94 10.40 -5.08
CA SER A 142 -14.11 11.08 -4.52
C SER A 142 -15.38 10.95 -5.39
N GLU A 143 -15.22 10.65 -6.68
CA GLU A 143 -16.32 10.40 -7.63
C GLU A 143 -16.76 8.93 -7.65
N ASN A 144 -16.27 8.13 -6.69
CA ASN A 144 -16.56 6.69 -6.60
C ASN A 144 -16.09 5.88 -7.81
N THR A 145 -14.99 6.32 -8.44
CA THR A 145 -14.35 5.64 -9.58
C THR A 145 -13.03 5.04 -9.14
N VAL A 146 -12.75 3.80 -9.53
CA VAL A 146 -11.45 3.16 -9.30
C VAL A 146 -10.43 3.79 -10.24
N PHE A 147 -9.38 4.42 -9.67
CA PHE A 147 -8.28 5.02 -10.43
C PHE A 147 -6.98 4.20 -10.37
N GLY A 148 -6.95 3.14 -9.58
CA GLY A 148 -5.83 2.24 -9.44
C GLY A 148 -6.11 1.13 -8.45
N VAL A 149 -5.10 0.32 -8.18
CA VAL A 149 -5.12 -0.71 -7.14
C VAL A 149 -3.80 -0.70 -6.37
N LEU A 150 -3.86 -1.01 -5.07
CA LEU A 150 -2.74 -1.51 -4.28
C LEU A 150 -2.74 -3.01 -4.41
N ASP A 151 -1.61 -3.57 -4.78
CA ASP A 151 -1.39 -5.00 -4.97
C ASP A 151 -0.26 -5.46 -4.04
N ILE A 152 -0.47 -6.56 -3.31
CA ILE A 152 0.50 -7.12 -2.37
C ILE A 152 0.53 -8.64 -2.52
N ASP A 153 1.73 -9.16 -2.80
CA ASP A 153 1.99 -10.59 -2.90
C ASP A 153 2.81 -11.10 -1.70
N SER A 154 2.54 -12.32 -1.30
CA SER A 154 3.36 -13.09 -0.36
C SER A 154 3.87 -14.39 -0.98
N ASP A 155 5.06 -14.80 -0.58
CA ASP A 155 5.66 -16.10 -0.89
C ASP A 155 5.12 -17.25 -0.01
N LYS A 156 4.10 -16.94 0.82
CA LYS A 156 3.41 -17.90 1.70
C LYS A 156 1.95 -18.04 1.30
N LEU A 157 1.40 -19.23 1.48
CA LEU A 157 -0.03 -19.46 1.35
C LEU A 157 -0.79 -18.81 2.52
N ASN A 158 -1.98 -18.28 2.25
CA ASN A 158 -2.91 -17.77 3.25
C ASN A 158 -2.29 -16.72 4.21
N ASP A 159 -1.45 -15.83 3.68
CA ASP A 159 -0.74 -14.81 4.48
C ASP A 159 -1.58 -13.58 4.79
N PHE A 160 -2.65 -13.35 4.02
CA PHE A 160 -3.56 -12.21 4.17
C PHE A 160 -4.90 -12.59 4.77
N ASP A 161 -5.46 -11.70 5.61
CA ASP A 161 -6.73 -11.88 6.31
C ASP A 161 -7.56 -10.58 6.39
N ASP A 162 -8.65 -10.58 7.14
CA ASP A 162 -9.54 -9.42 7.30
C ASP A 162 -8.88 -8.25 8.06
N ILE A 163 -7.80 -8.50 8.82
CA ILE A 163 -7.00 -7.43 9.45
C ILE A 163 -6.29 -6.66 8.35
N ASP A 164 -5.57 -7.36 7.44
CA ASP A 164 -4.92 -6.73 6.30
C ASP A 164 -5.90 -5.92 5.47
N LYS A 165 -7.03 -6.54 5.11
CA LYS A 165 -8.09 -5.85 4.37
C LYS A 165 -8.50 -4.55 5.03
N THR A 166 -8.82 -4.59 6.32
CA THR A 166 -9.32 -3.42 7.07
C THR A 166 -8.32 -2.28 7.06
N TYR A 167 -7.06 -2.57 7.37
CA TYR A 167 -6.03 -1.56 7.50
C TYR A 167 -5.50 -1.06 6.14
N LEU A 168 -5.36 -1.94 5.15
CA LEU A 168 -4.96 -1.55 3.80
C LEU A 168 -6.02 -0.70 3.11
N GLU A 169 -7.31 -1.00 3.29
CA GLU A 169 -8.40 -0.13 2.83
C GLU A 169 -8.35 1.26 3.49
N ALA A 170 -8.00 1.34 4.79
CA ALA A 170 -7.82 2.61 5.47
C ALA A 170 -6.64 3.41 4.89
N ILE A 171 -5.51 2.76 4.61
CA ILE A 171 -4.35 3.38 3.96
C ILE A 171 -4.71 3.86 2.55
N CYS A 172 -5.37 3.03 1.74
CA CYS A 172 -5.77 3.40 0.38
C CYS A 172 -6.70 4.62 0.34
N LYS A 173 -7.58 4.79 1.33
CA LYS A 173 -8.46 5.97 1.46
C LYS A 173 -7.71 7.28 1.73
N MET A 174 -6.47 7.24 2.23
CA MET A 174 -5.65 8.43 2.44
C MET A 174 -5.02 8.93 1.13
N ILE A 175 -4.83 8.04 0.16
CA ILE A 175 -4.24 8.35 -1.15
C ILE A 175 -5.28 9.08 -1.99
N LYS A 176 -4.99 10.33 -2.31
CA LYS A 176 -5.90 11.20 -3.08
C LYS A 176 -5.44 11.28 -4.53
N PHE A 177 -6.38 11.08 -5.43
CA PHE A 177 -6.23 11.41 -6.84
C PHE A 177 -6.86 12.80 -7.05
N LEU A 178 -6.00 13.80 -7.34
CA LEU A 178 -6.41 15.19 -7.56
C LEU A 178 -6.65 15.45 -9.04
#